data_556cbd1fef02f7ff2418e52650c5125a
#
_entry.id   556cbd1fef02f7ff2418e52650c5125a
#
_cell.length_a   1.000
_cell.length_b   1.000
_cell.length_c   1.000
_cell.angle_alpha   90.00
_cell.angle_beta   90.00
_cell.angle_gamma   90.00
#
_symmetry.space_group_name_H-M   'P 1'
#
loop_
_entity.id
_entity.type
_entity.pdbx_description
1 polymer ?
#
loop_
_entity_poly.entity_id
_entity_poly.type
_entity_poly.pdbx_seq_one_letter_code
_entity_poly.pdbx_strand_id
1 'polypeptide(L)'
;MNDIAHNLAQVRDKISAAATRCGRASEEITLLAVSKTKPASAIAEAIDAGQRAFGENYVQEGVDKIRYFQEQGKTDLQWHFIGPLQSNKSRLVAEHFDWCHTVDRLRIATRLNDQRPAEMPALNVLIQINISDENSKSGIALSELDALAAEVAALPRLSLRGLMAIPAPESSYERQFAVAQQMAVAFEALKARHNTVDTLSLGMSDDMEAAIAAGSTMVRIGTAIFGARDYSK
;
A
#
# COMPACT_ATOMS: atom_id res chain seq x y z
N MET A 1 -1.80 22.88 -15.63
CA MET A 1 -2.77 22.68 -14.54
C MET A 1 -3.16 21.21 -14.47
N ASN A 2 -3.01 20.58 -13.32
CA ASN A 2 -3.38 19.18 -13.15
C ASN A 2 -4.89 19.06 -12.93
N ASP A 3 -5.53 18.30 -13.81
CA ASP A 3 -6.92 17.91 -13.61
C ASP A 3 -6.93 16.52 -12.93
N ILE A 4 -7.03 16.53 -11.62
CA ILE A 4 -6.96 15.31 -10.83
C ILE A 4 -8.10 14.36 -11.16
N ALA A 5 -9.31 14.87 -11.35
CA ALA A 5 -10.46 14.03 -11.73
C ALA A 5 -10.20 13.31 -13.06
N HIS A 6 -9.68 14.04 -14.06
CA HIS A 6 -9.36 13.47 -15.37
C HIS A 6 -8.23 12.43 -15.24
N ASN A 7 -7.19 12.76 -14.48
CA ASN A 7 -6.07 11.85 -14.25
C ASN A 7 -6.52 10.55 -13.58
N LEU A 8 -7.40 10.66 -12.58
CA LEU A 8 -7.97 9.48 -11.91
C LEU A 8 -8.76 8.61 -12.88
N ALA A 9 -9.58 9.23 -13.73
CA ALA A 9 -10.35 8.49 -14.74
C ALA A 9 -9.42 7.72 -15.69
N GLN A 10 -8.33 8.36 -16.14
CA GLN A 10 -7.35 7.73 -17.01
C GLN A 10 -6.63 6.56 -16.32
N VAL A 11 -6.24 6.73 -15.05
CA VAL A 11 -5.59 5.66 -14.29
C VAL A 11 -6.54 4.47 -14.10
N ARG A 12 -7.79 4.74 -13.75
CA ARG A 12 -8.80 3.68 -13.60
C ARG A 12 -9.04 2.93 -14.91
N ASP A 13 -9.04 3.64 -16.04
CA ASP A 13 -9.17 3.02 -17.35
C ASP A 13 -7.99 2.08 -17.65
N LYS A 14 -6.77 2.49 -17.30
CA LYS A 14 -5.57 1.65 -17.46
C LYS A 14 -5.64 0.39 -16.59
N ILE A 15 -6.13 0.52 -15.36
CA ILE A 15 -6.32 -0.63 -14.46
C ILE A 15 -7.35 -1.59 -15.06
N SER A 16 -8.48 -1.07 -15.52
CA SER A 16 -9.53 -1.88 -16.15
C SER A 16 -9.01 -2.60 -17.39
N ALA A 17 -8.24 -1.90 -18.24
CA ALA A 17 -7.67 -2.51 -19.44
C ALA A 17 -6.68 -3.63 -19.08
N ALA A 18 -5.82 -3.40 -18.10
CA ALA A 18 -4.86 -4.41 -17.66
C ALA A 18 -5.57 -5.63 -17.08
N ALA A 19 -6.60 -5.42 -16.27
CA ALA A 19 -7.41 -6.51 -15.70
C ALA A 19 -8.09 -7.32 -16.80
N THR A 20 -8.72 -6.65 -17.74
CA THR A 20 -9.44 -7.32 -18.86
C THR A 20 -8.48 -8.18 -19.68
N ARG A 21 -7.26 -7.69 -19.96
CA ARG A 21 -6.28 -8.45 -20.75
C ARG A 21 -5.89 -9.77 -20.12
N CYS A 22 -5.91 -9.87 -18.79
CA CYS A 22 -5.54 -11.09 -18.09
C CYS A 22 -6.77 -11.84 -17.53
N GLY A 23 -7.98 -11.48 -17.95
CA GLY A 23 -9.20 -12.19 -17.55
C GLY A 23 -9.67 -11.91 -16.13
N ARG A 24 -9.29 -10.77 -15.58
CA ARG A 24 -9.68 -10.36 -14.22
C ARG A 24 -10.71 -9.25 -14.26
N ALA A 25 -11.54 -9.16 -13.20
CA ALA A 25 -12.45 -8.04 -13.01
C ALA A 25 -11.67 -6.85 -12.41
N SER A 26 -11.97 -5.63 -12.85
CA SER A 26 -11.30 -4.42 -12.34
C SER A 26 -11.55 -4.23 -10.86
N GLU A 27 -12.68 -4.71 -10.34
CA GLU A 27 -13.02 -4.62 -8.91
C GLU A 27 -12.09 -5.42 -8.01
N GLU A 28 -11.33 -6.37 -8.58
CA GLU A 28 -10.33 -7.13 -7.82
C GLU A 28 -9.09 -6.30 -7.48
N ILE A 29 -8.90 -5.16 -8.16
CA ILE A 29 -7.72 -4.33 -8.00
C ILE A 29 -8.12 -3.00 -7.37
N THR A 30 -7.52 -2.69 -6.22
CA THR A 30 -7.70 -1.41 -5.54
C THR A 30 -6.66 -0.42 -6.03
N LEU A 31 -7.09 0.79 -6.35
CA LEU A 31 -6.19 1.92 -6.62
C LEU A 31 -5.89 2.64 -5.32
N LEU A 32 -4.63 2.64 -4.93
CA LEU A 32 -4.15 3.45 -3.82
C LEU A 32 -3.53 4.73 -4.39
N ALA A 33 -4.14 5.88 -4.09
CA ALA A 33 -3.63 7.17 -4.54
C ALA A 33 -2.50 7.61 -3.60
N VAL A 34 -1.28 7.71 -4.11
CA VAL A 34 -0.12 8.08 -3.31
C VAL A 34 -0.07 9.60 -3.23
N SER A 35 -0.40 10.13 -2.05
CA SER A 35 -0.61 11.57 -1.81
C SER A 35 0.52 12.25 -1.06
N LYS A 36 1.65 11.54 -0.85
CA LYS A 36 2.81 12.14 -0.18
C LYS A 36 3.24 13.43 -0.88
N THR A 37 3.63 14.42 -0.09
CA THR A 37 4.09 15.75 -0.54
C THR A 37 3.02 16.60 -1.23
N LYS A 38 1.78 16.13 -1.28
CA LYS A 38 0.69 16.87 -1.92
C LYS A 38 -0.16 17.59 -0.87
N PRO A 39 -0.68 18.78 -1.20
CA PRO A 39 -1.51 19.53 -0.24
C PRO A 39 -2.87 18.88 -0.05
N ALA A 40 -3.54 19.23 1.06
CA ALA A 40 -4.89 18.76 1.34
C ALA A 40 -5.87 19.12 0.23
N SER A 41 -5.69 20.26 -0.45
CA SER A 41 -6.55 20.68 -1.57
C SER A 41 -6.52 19.67 -2.72
N ALA A 42 -5.35 19.09 -3.02
CA ALA A 42 -5.23 18.08 -4.08
C ALA A 42 -5.95 16.80 -3.67
N ILE A 43 -5.82 16.39 -2.41
CA ILE A 43 -6.51 15.22 -1.88
C ILE A 43 -8.02 15.45 -1.92
N ALA A 44 -8.49 16.66 -1.57
CA ALA A 44 -9.93 17.01 -1.63
C ALA A 44 -10.48 16.86 -3.05
N GLU A 45 -9.72 17.27 -4.07
CA GLU A 45 -10.12 17.08 -5.47
C GLU A 45 -10.25 15.59 -5.82
N ALA A 46 -9.32 14.76 -5.32
CA ALA A 46 -9.40 13.31 -5.54
C ALA A 46 -10.62 12.70 -4.84
N ILE A 47 -10.93 13.15 -3.63
CA ILE A 47 -12.13 12.71 -2.89
C ILE A 47 -13.39 13.06 -3.68
N ASP A 48 -13.46 14.27 -4.22
CA ASP A 48 -14.61 14.72 -5.03
C ASP A 48 -14.78 13.85 -6.29
N ALA A 49 -13.68 13.29 -6.80
CA ALA A 49 -13.70 12.39 -7.95
C ALA A 49 -13.95 10.92 -7.55
N GLY A 50 -14.22 10.65 -6.27
CA GLY A 50 -14.59 9.32 -5.80
C GLY A 50 -13.46 8.51 -5.15
N GLN A 51 -12.24 9.04 -5.06
CA GLN A 51 -11.13 8.31 -4.44
C GLN A 51 -11.28 8.29 -2.92
N ARG A 52 -11.07 7.12 -2.32
CA ARG A 52 -11.23 6.92 -0.87
C ARG A 52 -9.97 6.37 -0.20
N ALA A 53 -9.08 5.72 -0.94
CA ALA A 53 -7.87 5.11 -0.39
C ALA A 53 -6.64 5.95 -0.75
N PHE A 54 -5.87 6.36 0.26
CA PHE A 54 -4.71 7.24 0.10
C PHE A 54 -3.48 6.64 0.77
N GLY A 55 -2.32 6.80 0.15
CA GLY A 55 -1.05 6.31 0.66
C GLY A 55 -0.10 7.44 1.02
N GLU A 56 0.43 7.40 2.25
CA GLU A 56 1.36 8.39 2.78
C GLU A 56 2.67 7.74 3.18
N ASN A 57 3.77 8.45 2.95
CA ASN A 57 5.12 7.93 3.22
C ASN A 57 5.78 8.54 4.45
N TYR A 58 5.26 9.66 4.94
CA TYR A 58 5.87 10.41 6.05
C TYR A 58 4.84 10.52 7.16
N VAL A 59 5.24 10.07 8.36
CA VAL A 59 4.29 9.86 9.45
C VAL A 59 3.58 11.15 9.83
N GLN A 60 4.34 12.23 10.11
CA GLN A 60 3.72 13.48 10.58
C GLN A 60 2.85 14.12 9.50
N GLU A 61 3.31 14.13 8.27
CA GLU A 61 2.52 14.64 7.14
C GLU A 61 1.20 13.89 7.02
N GLY A 62 1.26 12.56 7.10
CA GLY A 62 0.06 11.72 7.02
C GLY A 62 -0.91 11.98 8.17
N VAL A 63 -0.40 12.06 9.40
CA VAL A 63 -1.23 12.32 10.57
C VAL A 63 -1.94 13.69 10.46
N ASP A 64 -1.22 14.71 10.01
CA ASP A 64 -1.81 16.05 9.84
C ASP A 64 -2.95 16.03 8.81
N LYS A 65 -2.77 15.29 7.72
CA LYS A 65 -3.82 15.13 6.70
C LYS A 65 -5.02 14.36 7.23
N ILE A 66 -4.78 13.27 7.94
CA ILE A 66 -5.86 12.46 8.54
C ILE A 66 -6.70 13.32 9.47
N ARG A 67 -6.06 14.06 10.37
CA ARG A 67 -6.75 14.96 11.30
C ARG A 67 -7.55 16.02 10.57
N TYR A 68 -6.94 16.64 9.55
CA TYR A 68 -7.61 17.67 8.75
C TYR A 68 -8.91 17.13 8.15
N PHE A 69 -8.88 15.98 7.51
CA PHE A 69 -10.08 15.41 6.86
C PHE A 69 -11.09 14.88 7.86
N GLN A 70 -10.65 14.39 9.02
CA GLN A 70 -11.57 14.02 10.10
C GLN A 70 -12.35 15.26 10.59
N GLU A 71 -11.66 16.39 10.76
CA GLU A 71 -12.30 17.65 11.15
C GLU A 71 -13.29 18.17 10.08
N GLN A 72 -13.05 17.82 8.82
CA GLN A 72 -13.96 18.14 7.71
C GLN A 72 -15.12 17.15 7.59
N GLY A 73 -15.22 16.19 8.49
CA GLY A 73 -16.27 15.17 8.44
C GLY A 73 -16.06 14.08 7.40
N LYS A 74 -14.87 13.98 6.83
CA LYS A 74 -14.53 12.95 5.84
C LYS A 74 -14.07 11.69 6.57
N THR A 75 -15.00 10.87 7.03
CA THR A 75 -14.73 9.70 7.86
C THR A 75 -14.73 8.38 7.09
N ASP A 76 -15.03 8.42 5.79
CA ASP A 76 -15.09 7.23 4.94
C ASP A 76 -13.80 6.99 4.15
N LEU A 77 -12.71 7.67 4.52
CA LEU A 77 -11.41 7.54 3.85
C LEU A 77 -10.62 6.40 4.47
N GLN A 78 -9.77 5.76 3.66
CA GLN A 78 -8.81 4.75 4.12
C GLN A 78 -7.40 5.31 3.97
N TRP A 79 -6.68 5.34 5.08
CA TRP A 79 -5.33 5.89 5.12
C TRP A 79 -4.32 4.76 5.28
N HIS A 80 -3.44 4.65 4.29
CA HIS A 80 -2.41 3.61 4.23
C HIS A 80 -1.03 4.24 4.46
N PHE A 81 -0.30 3.74 5.44
CA PHE A 81 1.10 4.13 5.61
C PHE A 81 1.94 3.19 4.75
N ILE A 82 2.66 3.75 3.78
CA ILE A 82 3.43 2.97 2.80
C ILE A 82 4.92 3.31 2.79
N GLY A 83 5.38 4.14 3.74
CA GLY A 83 6.78 4.51 3.85
C GLY A 83 7.53 3.67 4.88
N PRO A 84 8.88 3.80 4.93
CA PRO A 84 9.66 3.13 5.96
C PRO A 84 9.22 3.59 7.34
N LEU A 85 9.06 2.66 8.28
CA LEU A 85 8.57 2.97 9.61
C LEU A 85 9.67 2.77 10.64
N GLN A 86 10.11 3.87 11.25
CA GLN A 86 11.03 3.84 12.38
C GLN A 86 10.26 3.49 13.65
N SER A 87 10.88 2.71 14.54
CA SER A 87 10.21 2.25 15.76
C SER A 87 9.74 3.38 16.67
N ASN A 88 10.45 4.52 16.68
CA ASN A 88 10.06 5.68 17.49
C ASN A 88 8.87 6.46 16.90
N LYS A 89 8.40 6.10 15.71
CA LYS A 89 7.24 6.72 15.04
C LYS A 89 6.02 5.79 14.97
N SER A 90 6.16 4.56 15.45
CA SER A 90 5.11 3.53 15.32
C SER A 90 3.79 3.93 16.00
N ARG A 91 3.85 4.64 17.12
CA ARG A 91 2.62 5.04 17.86
C ARG A 91 1.68 5.88 16.99
N LEU A 92 2.22 6.85 16.25
CA LEU A 92 1.40 7.72 15.42
C LEU A 92 0.71 6.92 14.29
N VAL A 93 1.39 5.94 13.73
CA VAL A 93 0.80 5.05 12.73
C VAL A 93 -0.30 4.19 13.37
N ALA A 94 -0.02 3.59 14.53
CA ALA A 94 -0.98 2.76 15.23
C ALA A 94 -2.25 3.52 15.63
N GLU A 95 -2.12 4.81 15.96
CA GLU A 95 -3.25 5.61 16.45
C GLU A 95 -4.08 6.28 15.34
N HIS A 96 -3.56 6.39 14.11
CA HIS A 96 -4.21 7.20 13.09
C HIS A 96 -4.49 6.50 11.77
N PHE A 97 -3.66 5.53 11.36
CA PHE A 97 -3.78 4.89 10.05
C PHE A 97 -4.70 3.67 10.10
N ASP A 98 -5.22 3.30 8.95
CA ASP A 98 -6.06 2.09 8.78
C ASP A 98 -5.24 0.90 8.31
N TRP A 99 -4.13 1.16 7.61
CA TRP A 99 -3.23 0.17 7.05
C TRP A 99 -1.78 0.57 7.22
N CYS A 100 -0.91 -0.43 7.40
CA CYS A 100 0.54 -0.25 7.33
C CYS A 100 1.12 -1.33 6.42
N HIS A 101 1.75 -0.90 5.31
CA HIS A 101 2.29 -1.82 4.28
C HIS A 101 3.74 -2.24 4.55
N THR A 102 4.37 -1.71 5.58
CA THR A 102 5.83 -1.77 5.71
C THR A 102 6.29 -2.47 6.99
N VAL A 103 5.54 -3.50 7.37
CA VAL A 103 5.95 -4.35 8.51
C VAL A 103 7.01 -5.32 8.00
N ASP A 104 8.24 -5.16 8.50
CA ASP A 104 9.37 -5.99 8.07
C ASP A 104 10.17 -6.57 9.24
N ARG A 105 9.65 -6.46 10.48
CA ARG A 105 10.27 -7.08 11.64
C ARG A 105 9.27 -7.18 12.79
N LEU A 106 9.50 -8.16 13.65
CA LEU A 106 8.59 -8.42 14.78
C LEU A 106 8.52 -7.21 15.73
N ARG A 107 9.63 -6.52 15.95
CA ARG A 107 9.65 -5.35 16.84
C ARG A 107 8.63 -4.30 16.43
N ILE A 108 8.57 -3.96 15.13
CA ILE A 108 7.59 -2.99 14.61
C ILE A 108 6.17 -3.53 14.78
N ALA A 109 5.93 -4.79 14.44
CA ALA A 109 4.62 -5.41 14.57
C ALA A 109 4.13 -5.37 16.03
N THR A 110 4.99 -5.74 16.97
CA THR A 110 4.65 -5.75 18.40
C THR A 110 4.32 -4.34 18.89
N ARG A 111 5.11 -3.33 18.49
CA ARG A 111 4.85 -1.95 18.88
C ARG A 111 3.52 -1.45 18.32
N LEU A 112 3.23 -1.73 17.05
CA LEU A 112 1.96 -1.35 16.45
C LEU A 112 0.78 -2.01 17.17
N ASN A 113 0.90 -3.30 17.49
CA ASN A 113 -0.11 -4.03 18.23
C ASN A 113 -0.36 -3.40 19.61
N ASP A 114 0.71 -3.16 20.35
CA ASP A 114 0.60 -2.65 21.74
C ASP A 114 0.09 -1.21 21.75
N GLN A 115 0.35 -0.43 20.73
CA GLN A 115 -0.01 0.99 20.64
C GLN A 115 -1.35 1.24 19.95
N ARG A 116 -1.91 0.23 19.29
CA ARG A 116 -3.23 0.38 18.61
C ARG A 116 -4.32 0.56 19.65
N PRO A 117 -5.11 1.66 19.61
CA PRO A 117 -6.19 1.89 20.57
C PRO A 117 -7.23 0.77 20.53
N ALA A 118 -7.71 0.38 21.73
CA ALA A 118 -8.67 -0.73 21.86
C ALA A 118 -10.00 -0.43 21.16
N GLU A 119 -10.39 0.84 21.08
CA GLU A 119 -11.65 1.27 20.45
C GLU A 119 -11.58 1.31 18.92
N MET A 120 -10.38 1.23 18.35
CA MET A 120 -10.22 1.18 16.89
C MET A 120 -10.25 -0.27 16.39
N PRO A 121 -10.67 -0.52 15.15
CA PRO A 121 -10.50 -1.84 14.55
C PRO A 121 -9.02 -2.25 14.52
N ALA A 122 -8.74 -3.54 14.43
CA ALA A 122 -7.37 -4.01 14.28
C ALA A 122 -6.71 -3.32 13.07
N LEU A 123 -5.44 -2.94 13.22
CA LEU A 123 -4.69 -2.32 12.14
C LEU A 123 -4.40 -3.35 11.05
N ASN A 124 -4.79 -3.04 9.81
CA ASN A 124 -4.49 -3.90 8.67
C ASN A 124 -3.00 -3.77 8.33
N VAL A 125 -2.28 -4.88 8.29
CA VAL A 125 -0.84 -4.85 8.02
C VAL A 125 -0.47 -5.77 6.88
N LEU A 126 0.52 -5.34 6.11
CA LEU A 126 1.17 -6.15 5.07
C LEU A 126 2.61 -6.33 5.48
N ILE A 127 3.17 -7.50 5.18
CA ILE A 127 4.58 -7.76 5.38
C ILE A 127 5.32 -7.32 4.11
N GLN A 128 6.33 -6.48 4.30
CA GLN A 128 7.14 -6.00 3.18
C GLN A 128 8.24 -6.99 2.85
N ILE A 129 8.32 -7.37 1.58
CA ILE A 129 9.33 -8.29 1.05
C ILE A 129 10.34 -7.49 0.22
N ASN A 130 11.62 -7.72 0.48
CA ASN A 130 12.70 -7.20 -0.35
C ASN A 130 12.96 -8.22 -1.47
N ILE A 131 12.12 -8.18 -2.51
CA ILE A 131 12.10 -9.20 -3.57
C ILE A 131 13.31 -9.10 -4.49
N SER A 132 13.90 -7.92 -4.61
CA SER A 132 15.04 -7.69 -5.50
C SER A 132 16.38 -7.84 -4.76
N ASP A 133 16.36 -8.22 -3.49
CA ASP A 133 17.55 -8.42 -2.65
C ASP A 133 18.50 -7.22 -2.63
N GLU A 134 17.92 -6.02 -2.51
CA GLU A 134 18.67 -4.78 -2.45
C GLU A 134 19.04 -4.47 -1.00
N ASN A 135 20.34 -4.39 -0.68
CA ASN A 135 20.81 -4.17 0.68
C ASN A 135 20.33 -2.85 1.30
N SER A 136 20.07 -1.85 0.48
CA SER A 136 19.64 -0.52 0.94
C SER A 136 18.12 -0.39 1.12
N LYS A 137 17.35 -1.39 0.74
CA LYS A 137 15.89 -1.35 0.81
C LYS A 137 15.37 -2.05 2.05
N SER A 138 14.20 -1.59 2.52
CA SER A 138 13.46 -2.24 3.59
C SER A 138 12.83 -3.55 3.10
N GLY A 139 12.42 -4.37 4.04
CA GLY A 139 11.75 -5.62 3.74
C GLY A 139 12.59 -6.83 4.12
N ILE A 140 11.91 -7.97 4.24
CA ILE A 140 12.57 -9.24 4.57
C ILE A 140 12.72 -10.10 3.32
N ALA A 141 13.60 -11.10 3.38
CA ALA A 141 13.70 -12.10 2.34
C ALA A 141 12.48 -13.03 2.37
N LEU A 142 12.12 -13.61 1.23
CA LEU A 142 11.01 -14.57 1.16
C LEU A 142 11.20 -15.75 2.11
N SER A 143 12.43 -16.16 2.36
CA SER A 143 12.73 -17.26 3.28
C SER A 143 12.35 -16.97 4.73
N GLU A 144 12.19 -15.68 5.10
CA GLU A 144 11.83 -15.27 6.45
C GLU A 144 10.32 -15.07 6.61
N LEU A 145 9.56 -15.16 5.53
CA LEU A 145 8.16 -14.78 5.53
C LEU A 145 7.29 -15.62 6.46
N ASP A 146 7.41 -16.94 6.39
CA ASP A 146 6.51 -17.82 7.13
C ASP A 146 6.63 -17.61 8.64
N ALA A 147 7.85 -17.43 9.13
CA ALA A 147 8.10 -17.21 10.56
C ALA A 147 7.51 -15.86 11.02
N LEU A 148 7.78 -14.79 10.28
CA LEU A 148 7.26 -13.47 10.66
C LEU A 148 5.73 -13.43 10.54
N ALA A 149 5.16 -14.04 9.50
CA ALA A 149 3.73 -14.07 9.30
C ALA A 149 3.00 -14.77 10.46
N ALA A 150 3.54 -15.89 10.94
CA ALA A 150 2.96 -16.60 12.08
C ALA A 150 2.97 -15.73 13.34
N GLU A 151 4.06 -15.01 13.58
CA GLU A 151 4.17 -14.12 14.73
C GLU A 151 3.22 -12.92 14.63
N VAL A 152 3.11 -12.32 13.44
CA VAL A 152 2.19 -11.18 13.20
C VAL A 152 0.74 -11.63 13.33
N ALA A 153 0.40 -12.79 12.78
CA ALA A 153 -0.97 -13.32 12.83
C ALA A 153 -1.44 -13.58 14.27
N ALA A 154 -0.51 -13.81 15.20
CA ALA A 154 -0.82 -14.03 16.60
C ALA A 154 -1.11 -12.74 17.39
N LEU A 155 -0.84 -11.56 16.81
CA LEU A 155 -1.02 -10.27 17.48
C LEU A 155 -2.47 -9.80 17.30
N PRO A 156 -3.27 -9.69 18.39
CA PRO A 156 -4.72 -9.52 18.28
C PRO A 156 -5.16 -8.14 17.80
N ARG A 157 -4.31 -7.12 17.94
CA ARG A 157 -4.65 -5.76 17.49
C ARG A 157 -4.19 -5.47 16.06
N LEU A 158 -3.60 -6.46 15.40
CA LEU A 158 -3.26 -6.40 13.99
C LEU A 158 -4.07 -7.42 13.20
N SER A 159 -4.34 -7.10 11.94
CA SER A 159 -4.93 -8.04 10.99
C SER A 159 -3.95 -8.25 9.86
N LEU A 160 -3.40 -9.45 9.74
CA LEU A 160 -2.47 -9.78 8.65
C LEU A 160 -3.26 -9.89 7.35
N ARG A 161 -3.05 -8.95 6.44
CA ARG A 161 -3.81 -8.87 5.20
C ARG A 161 -3.03 -9.33 3.98
N GLY A 162 -1.72 -9.45 4.05
CA GLY A 162 -0.94 -9.91 2.92
C GLY A 162 0.47 -9.37 2.84
N LEU A 163 0.90 -9.10 1.61
CA LEU A 163 2.28 -8.74 1.28
C LEU A 163 2.35 -7.43 0.51
N MET A 164 3.53 -6.80 0.59
CA MET A 164 3.87 -5.63 -0.21
C MET A 164 5.31 -5.76 -0.70
N ALA A 165 5.58 -5.27 -1.89
CA ALA A 165 6.95 -5.15 -2.38
C ALA A 165 7.10 -3.94 -3.29
N ILE A 166 8.31 -3.39 -3.31
CA ILE A 166 8.74 -2.35 -4.24
C ILE A 166 9.94 -2.94 -4.99
N PRO A 167 9.69 -3.66 -6.08
CA PRO A 167 10.79 -4.28 -6.84
C PRO A 167 11.74 -3.24 -7.45
N ALA A 168 12.97 -3.64 -7.71
CA ALA A 168 13.90 -2.80 -8.45
C ALA A 168 13.31 -2.50 -9.84
N PRO A 169 13.57 -1.30 -10.40
CA PRO A 169 13.08 -0.97 -11.73
C PRO A 169 13.57 -1.95 -12.78
N GLU A 170 12.66 -2.38 -13.64
CA GLU A 170 12.95 -3.26 -14.77
C GLU A 170 12.38 -2.64 -16.03
N SER A 171 13.13 -2.73 -17.14
CA SER A 171 12.75 -2.12 -18.39
C SER A 171 11.81 -2.98 -19.25
N SER A 172 11.84 -4.30 -19.07
CA SER A 172 11.02 -5.20 -19.88
C SER A 172 9.82 -5.74 -19.09
N TYR A 173 8.70 -5.87 -19.79
CA TYR A 173 7.49 -6.47 -19.24
C TYR A 173 7.76 -7.88 -18.70
N GLU A 174 8.52 -8.69 -19.43
CA GLU A 174 8.79 -10.07 -19.02
C GLU A 174 9.54 -10.15 -17.71
N ARG A 175 10.49 -9.25 -17.47
CA ARG A 175 11.23 -9.21 -16.21
C ARG A 175 10.36 -8.69 -15.08
N GLN A 176 9.56 -7.66 -15.35
CA GLN A 176 8.58 -7.15 -14.38
C GLN A 176 7.61 -8.25 -13.97
N PHE A 177 7.10 -8.99 -14.95
CA PHE A 177 6.16 -10.09 -14.70
C PHE A 177 6.80 -11.22 -13.90
N ALA A 178 8.04 -11.59 -14.23
CA ALA A 178 8.74 -12.65 -13.51
C ALA A 178 8.91 -12.33 -12.02
N VAL A 179 9.28 -11.08 -11.70
CA VAL A 179 9.41 -10.64 -10.31
C VAL A 179 8.04 -10.61 -9.62
N ALA A 180 7.05 -10.05 -10.30
CA ALA A 180 5.68 -9.96 -9.77
C ALA A 180 5.11 -11.37 -9.50
N GLN A 181 5.42 -12.34 -10.35
CA GLN A 181 4.95 -13.70 -10.20
C GLN A 181 5.55 -14.39 -8.96
N GLN A 182 6.81 -14.10 -8.63
CA GLN A 182 7.40 -14.60 -7.39
C GLN A 182 6.60 -14.11 -6.18
N MET A 183 6.20 -12.85 -6.20
CA MET A 183 5.37 -12.30 -5.12
C MET A 183 3.98 -12.93 -5.10
N ALA A 184 3.38 -13.16 -6.26
CA ALA A 184 2.06 -13.78 -6.35
C ALA A 184 2.06 -15.20 -5.81
N VAL A 185 3.11 -15.99 -6.10
CA VAL A 185 3.27 -17.34 -5.57
C VAL A 185 3.36 -17.30 -4.03
N ALA A 186 4.18 -16.41 -3.50
CA ALA A 186 4.32 -16.25 -2.04
C ALA A 186 2.99 -15.82 -1.41
N PHE A 187 2.26 -14.91 -2.06
CA PHE A 187 0.97 -14.44 -1.62
C PHE A 187 -0.07 -15.57 -1.55
N GLU A 188 -0.16 -16.39 -2.58
CA GLU A 188 -1.09 -17.52 -2.59
C GLU A 188 -0.75 -18.56 -1.52
N ALA A 189 0.53 -18.81 -1.29
CA ALA A 189 0.96 -19.71 -0.21
C ALA A 189 0.58 -19.14 1.17
N LEU A 190 0.77 -17.85 1.36
CA LEU A 190 0.39 -17.18 2.61
C LEU A 190 -1.12 -17.21 2.83
N LYS A 191 -1.88 -16.97 1.77
CA LYS A 191 -3.35 -16.97 1.78
C LYS A 191 -3.90 -18.34 2.20
N ALA A 192 -3.24 -19.42 1.78
CA ALA A 192 -3.63 -20.77 2.16
C ALA A 192 -3.45 -21.05 3.65
N ARG A 193 -2.54 -20.32 4.32
CA ARG A 193 -2.22 -20.52 5.74
C ARG A 193 -2.96 -19.56 6.67
N HIS A 194 -3.36 -18.39 6.17
CA HIS A 194 -3.96 -17.33 6.97
C HIS A 194 -5.21 -16.80 6.26
N ASN A 195 -6.37 -17.04 6.85
CA ASN A 195 -7.65 -16.72 6.22
C ASN A 195 -7.95 -15.22 6.10
N THR A 196 -7.19 -14.37 6.78
CA THR A 196 -7.33 -12.90 6.66
C THR A 196 -6.58 -12.33 5.46
N VAL A 197 -5.73 -13.11 4.81
CA VAL A 197 -4.87 -12.65 3.73
C VAL A 197 -5.66 -12.55 2.44
N ASP A 198 -5.71 -11.33 1.88
CA ASP A 198 -6.47 -11.01 0.67
C ASP A 198 -5.82 -9.90 -0.17
N THR A 199 -4.68 -9.36 0.27
CA THR A 199 -4.11 -8.16 -0.34
C THR A 199 -2.66 -8.37 -0.73
N LEU A 200 -2.37 -8.13 -2.01
CA LEU A 200 -1.02 -8.05 -2.53
C LEU A 200 -0.80 -6.64 -3.07
N SER A 201 -0.08 -5.82 -2.30
CA SER A 201 0.26 -4.45 -2.67
C SER A 201 1.52 -4.48 -3.53
N LEU A 202 1.33 -4.37 -4.84
CA LEU A 202 2.40 -4.56 -5.81
C LEU A 202 2.03 -3.83 -7.09
N GLY A 203 2.96 -3.05 -7.62
CA GLY A 203 2.77 -2.33 -8.86
C GLY A 203 2.64 -0.83 -8.65
N MET A 204 3.38 -0.10 -9.46
CA MET A 204 3.37 1.35 -9.57
C MET A 204 3.15 1.68 -11.06
N SER A 205 3.23 2.97 -11.43
CA SER A 205 2.91 3.38 -12.80
C SER A 205 3.66 2.59 -13.87
N ASP A 206 4.95 2.32 -13.64
CA ASP A 206 5.82 1.72 -14.68
C ASP A 206 5.64 0.21 -14.85
N ASP A 207 5.21 -0.50 -13.80
CA ASP A 207 5.08 -1.96 -13.81
C ASP A 207 3.68 -2.46 -13.48
N MET A 208 2.71 -1.57 -13.45
CA MET A 208 1.34 -1.87 -13.05
C MET A 208 0.72 -3.00 -13.89
N GLU A 209 0.91 -2.97 -15.19
CA GLU A 209 0.31 -3.97 -16.08
C GLU A 209 0.82 -5.38 -15.77
N ALA A 210 2.14 -5.51 -15.60
CA ALA A 210 2.76 -6.79 -15.24
C ALA A 210 2.32 -7.26 -13.86
N ALA A 211 2.25 -6.33 -12.90
CA ALA A 211 1.81 -6.66 -11.54
C ALA A 211 0.38 -7.18 -11.53
N ILE A 212 -0.52 -6.52 -12.24
CA ILE A 212 -1.93 -6.94 -12.33
C ILE A 212 -2.03 -8.31 -13.01
N ALA A 213 -1.29 -8.51 -14.09
CA ALA A 213 -1.29 -9.79 -14.81
C ALA A 213 -0.81 -10.94 -13.91
N ALA A 214 0.12 -10.68 -13.00
CA ALA A 214 0.65 -11.68 -12.07
C ALA A 214 -0.28 -11.96 -10.89
N GLY A 215 -1.18 -11.03 -10.53
CA GLY A 215 -2.12 -11.24 -9.43
C GLY A 215 -2.18 -10.16 -8.38
N SER A 216 -1.56 -8.99 -8.59
CA SER A 216 -1.67 -7.86 -7.66
C SER A 216 -3.12 -7.50 -7.39
N THR A 217 -3.42 -7.15 -6.15
CA THR A 217 -4.76 -6.68 -5.75
C THR A 217 -4.79 -5.19 -5.42
N MET A 218 -3.63 -4.55 -5.34
CA MET A 218 -3.53 -3.12 -5.00
C MET A 218 -2.33 -2.51 -5.70
N VAL A 219 -2.57 -1.44 -6.45
CA VAL A 219 -1.52 -0.69 -7.14
C VAL A 219 -1.40 0.71 -6.53
N ARG A 220 -0.17 1.22 -6.48
CA ARG A 220 0.16 2.49 -5.82
C ARG A 220 0.58 3.50 -6.87
N ILE A 221 -0.26 4.49 -7.12
CA ILE A 221 -0.08 5.47 -8.19
C ILE A 221 -0.08 6.88 -7.59
N GLY A 222 0.94 7.66 -7.88
CA GLY A 222 1.07 9.03 -7.38
C GLY A 222 1.12 10.08 -8.48
N THR A 223 2.24 10.15 -9.19
CA THR A 223 2.49 11.20 -10.18
C THR A 223 1.43 11.25 -11.29
N ALA A 224 0.95 10.10 -11.74
CA ALA A 224 -0.07 10.04 -12.79
C ALA A 224 -1.41 10.65 -12.34
N ILE A 225 -1.66 10.71 -11.03
CA ILE A 225 -2.88 11.32 -10.46
C ILE A 225 -2.63 12.79 -10.12
N PHE A 226 -1.59 13.07 -9.34
CA PHE A 226 -1.37 14.37 -8.71
C PHE A 226 -0.36 15.26 -9.44
N GLY A 227 0.33 14.73 -10.45
CA GLY A 227 1.40 15.45 -11.14
C GLY A 227 2.74 15.29 -10.44
N ALA A 228 3.77 15.87 -11.03
CA ALA A 228 5.14 15.78 -10.52
C ALA A 228 5.27 16.44 -9.15
N ARG A 229 6.23 15.96 -8.35
CA ARG A 229 6.55 16.58 -7.06
C ARG A 229 7.14 17.96 -7.27
N ASP A 230 6.73 18.89 -6.40
CA ASP A 230 7.32 20.23 -6.35
C ASP A 230 8.40 20.24 -5.24
N TYR A 231 9.65 20.30 -5.66
CA TYR A 231 10.79 20.34 -4.73
C TYR A 231 11.24 21.78 -4.42
N SER A 232 10.57 22.78 -4.96
CA SER A 232 10.95 24.18 -4.77
C SER A 232 10.44 24.80 -3.46
N LYS A 233 9.66 24.04 -2.67
CA LYS A 233 9.07 24.50 -1.39
C LYS A 233 9.57 23.70 -0.21
#